data_6305feb841e04745babcd4cfda62e12f
#
_entry.id   6305feb841e04745babcd4cfda62e12f
#
_cell.length_a   1.000
_cell.length_b   1.000
_cell.length_c   1.000
_cell.angle_alpha   90.00
_cell.angle_beta   90.00
_cell.angle_gamma   90.00
#
_symmetry.space_group_name_H-M   'P 1'
#
loop_
_entity.id
_entity.type
_entity.pdbx_description
1 polymer ?
#
loop_
_entity_poly.entity_id
_entity_poly.type
_entity_poly.pdbx_seq_one_letter_code
_entity_poly.pdbx_strand_id
1 'polypeptide(L)'
;MEKNNKFKTWFEEHNVEDLEVLVPDMAGAARGKMIPVSSFGEGEMKMPEGIFGQTITGNYFESENNVEDRDMLLEPNINTLCMVPWMEIPTASLIFNGFTKEGTAIESAPRRVLQNVLEL
;
A
#
# COMPACT_ATOMS: atom_id res chain seq x y z
N MET A 1 -14.24 7.22 9.27
CA MET A 1 -14.02 7.10 10.72
C MET A 1 -14.20 5.69 11.26
N GLU A 2 -15.28 5.00 10.94
CA GLU A 2 -15.46 3.60 11.37
C GLU A 2 -14.42 2.63 10.81
N LYS A 3 -13.97 2.84 9.58
CA LYS A 3 -12.93 2.01 8.96
C LYS A 3 -11.61 2.04 9.74
N ASN A 4 -11.22 3.20 10.25
CA ASN A 4 -9.97 3.35 11.01
C ASN A 4 -10.03 2.73 12.41
N ASN A 5 -11.22 2.61 12.98
CA ASN A 5 -11.40 2.04 14.32
C ASN A 5 -11.03 0.56 14.39
N LYS A 6 -11.34 -0.22 13.34
CA LYS A 6 -10.97 -1.65 13.28
C LYS A 6 -9.45 -1.84 13.28
N PHE A 7 -8.72 -1.00 12.53
CA PHE A 7 -7.27 -1.04 12.51
C PHE A 7 -6.69 -0.66 13.86
N LYS A 8 -7.16 0.44 14.45
CA LYS A 8 -6.68 0.92 15.76
C LYS A 8 -6.91 -0.11 16.86
N THR A 9 -8.09 -0.72 16.90
CA THR A 9 -8.41 -1.79 17.85
C THR A 9 -7.44 -2.95 17.70
N TRP A 10 -7.20 -3.39 16.48
CA TRP A 10 -6.28 -4.49 16.19
C TRP A 10 -4.84 -4.14 16.61
N PHE A 11 -4.38 -2.90 16.32
CA PHE A 11 -3.05 -2.44 16.73
C PHE A 11 -2.89 -2.44 18.24
N GLU A 12 -3.90 -1.99 18.97
CA GLU A 12 -3.90 -1.98 20.43
C GLU A 12 -3.86 -3.39 21.02
N GLU A 13 -4.69 -4.30 20.51
CA GLU A 13 -4.76 -5.69 20.93
C GLU A 13 -3.42 -6.43 20.74
N HIS A 14 -2.65 -6.07 19.72
CA HIS A 14 -1.36 -6.69 19.39
C HIS A 14 -0.15 -5.86 19.85
N ASN A 15 -0.37 -4.76 20.55
CA ASN A 15 0.67 -3.84 21.04
C ASN A 15 1.60 -3.36 19.92
N VAL A 16 1.06 -3.09 18.73
CA VAL A 16 1.82 -2.67 17.56
C VAL A 16 2.44 -1.30 17.76
N GLU A 17 3.73 -1.17 17.49
CA GLU A 17 4.46 0.10 17.54
C GLU A 17 4.74 0.64 16.14
N ASP A 18 5.16 -0.22 15.22
CA ASP A 18 5.48 0.15 13.85
C ASP A 18 4.61 -0.58 12.82
N LEU A 19 4.36 0.07 11.70
CA LEU A 19 3.57 -0.46 10.59
C LEU A 19 4.38 -0.45 9.30
N GLU A 20 4.52 -1.61 8.66
CA GLU A 20 4.99 -1.71 7.28
C GLU A 20 3.84 -1.42 6.32
N VAL A 21 3.97 -0.33 5.58
CA VAL A 21 3.04 0.05 4.51
C VAL A 21 3.56 -0.54 3.22
N LEU A 22 2.86 -1.52 2.65
CA LEU A 22 3.33 -2.28 1.49
C LEU A 22 2.41 -2.12 0.29
N VAL A 23 3.03 -1.97 -0.89
CA VAL A 23 2.34 -1.96 -2.19
C VAL A 23 3.16 -2.83 -3.15
N PRO A 24 2.62 -3.94 -3.66
CA PRO A 24 3.32 -4.77 -4.65
C PRO A 24 3.52 -4.02 -5.97
N ASP A 25 4.73 -4.08 -6.52
CA ASP A 25 5.05 -3.50 -7.82
C ASP A 25 4.93 -4.50 -8.97
N MET A 26 5.28 -4.08 -10.19
CA MET A 26 5.19 -4.90 -11.39
C MET A 26 6.15 -6.09 -11.39
N ALA A 27 7.23 -6.03 -10.62
CA ALA A 27 8.20 -7.13 -10.47
C ALA A 27 7.83 -8.08 -9.32
N GLY A 28 6.72 -7.83 -8.62
CA GLY A 28 6.31 -8.62 -7.46
C GLY A 28 7.03 -8.23 -6.17
N ALA A 29 7.82 -7.16 -6.18
CA ALA A 29 8.45 -6.66 -4.97
C ALA A 29 7.45 -5.88 -4.10
N ALA A 30 7.51 -6.09 -2.80
CA ALA A 30 6.73 -5.31 -1.85
C ALA A 30 7.44 -3.97 -1.60
N ARG A 31 7.00 -2.94 -2.30
CA ARG A 31 7.49 -1.57 -2.09
C ARG A 31 6.80 -0.96 -0.90
N GLY A 32 7.53 -0.19 -0.11
CA GLY A 32 6.87 0.39 1.03
C GLY A 32 7.73 1.28 1.89
N LYS A 33 7.17 1.58 3.03
CA LYS A 33 7.82 2.38 4.06
C LYS A 33 7.37 1.91 5.43
N MET A 34 8.19 2.20 6.43
CA MET A 34 7.87 1.96 7.83
C MET A 34 7.36 3.27 8.43
N ILE A 35 6.25 3.20 9.13
CA ILE A 35 5.72 4.35 9.87
C ILE A 35 5.40 3.94 11.31
N PRO A 36 5.50 4.87 12.29
CA PRO A 36 4.93 4.62 13.61
C PRO A 36 3.43 4.40 13.51
N VAL A 37 2.89 3.46 14.26
CA VAL A 37 1.45 3.16 14.23
C VAL A 37 0.61 4.38 14.63
N SER A 38 1.17 5.28 15.43
CA SER A 38 0.51 6.55 15.81
C SER A 38 0.23 7.46 14.61
N SER A 39 1.00 7.33 13.52
CA SER A 39 0.79 8.11 12.30
C SER A 39 -0.28 7.53 11.37
N PHE A 40 -0.77 6.34 11.66
CA PHE A 40 -1.82 5.72 10.85
C PHE A 40 -3.13 6.49 10.96
N GLY A 41 -3.68 6.89 9.81
CA GLY A 41 -4.92 7.66 9.76
C GLY A 41 -4.75 9.17 9.97
N GLU A 42 -3.52 9.65 10.15
CA GLU A 42 -3.20 11.07 10.22
C GLU A 42 -2.89 11.61 8.82
N GLY A 43 -3.91 12.02 8.09
CA GLY A 43 -3.78 12.53 6.74
C GLY A 43 -3.75 11.43 5.67
N GLU A 44 -3.45 11.84 4.45
CA GLU A 44 -3.42 10.96 3.29
C GLU A 44 -2.11 10.18 3.21
N MET A 45 -2.21 8.87 3.03
CA MET A 45 -1.07 8.02 2.73
C MET A 45 -0.81 8.04 1.22
N LYS A 46 0.42 8.31 0.82
CA LYS A 46 0.79 8.47 -0.60
C LYS A 46 2.04 7.67 -0.97
N MET A 47 2.08 7.22 -2.22
CA MET A 47 3.29 6.70 -2.88
C MET A 47 3.30 7.13 -4.34
N PRO A 48 4.49 7.17 -4.98
CA PRO A 48 4.55 7.46 -6.42
C PRO A 48 3.82 6.40 -7.25
N GLU A 49 2.93 6.81 -8.14
CA GLU A 49 2.26 5.93 -9.10
C GLU A 49 3.26 5.25 -10.04
N GLY A 50 4.40 5.90 -10.27
CA GLY A 50 5.46 5.40 -11.14
C GLY A 50 6.01 4.01 -10.78
N ILE A 51 5.81 3.52 -9.56
CA ILE A 51 6.23 2.17 -9.18
C ILE A 51 5.56 1.08 -10.04
N PHE A 52 4.40 1.37 -10.62
CA PHE A 52 3.69 0.46 -11.53
C PHE A 52 4.19 0.55 -12.97
N GLY A 53 5.05 1.51 -13.27
CA GLY A 53 5.66 1.70 -14.60
C GLY A 53 7.15 1.43 -14.64
N GLN A 54 7.69 0.70 -13.67
CA GLN A 54 9.11 0.38 -13.57
C GLN A 54 9.42 -1.07 -13.93
N THR A 55 10.60 -1.28 -14.56
CA THR A 55 11.19 -2.61 -14.73
C THR A 55 11.76 -3.11 -13.40
N ILE A 56 12.20 -4.37 -13.36
CA ILE A 56 12.85 -4.95 -12.20
C ILE A 56 14.13 -4.21 -11.79
N THR A 57 14.78 -3.53 -12.73
CA THR A 57 15.99 -2.73 -12.47
C THR A 57 15.69 -1.28 -12.09
N GLY A 58 14.41 -0.91 -12.01
CA GLY A 58 13.97 0.42 -11.60
C GLY A 58 13.86 1.44 -12.73
N ASN A 59 14.10 1.04 -13.98
CA ASN A 59 13.92 1.92 -15.15
C ASN A 59 12.44 2.06 -15.47
N TYR A 60 11.99 3.28 -15.82
CA TYR A 60 10.61 3.51 -16.24
C TYR A 60 10.36 2.99 -17.65
N PHE A 61 9.17 2.45 -17.88
CA PHE A 61 8.70 2.13 -19.22
C PHE A 61 8.46 3.42 -20.00
N GLU A 62 8.77 3.39 -21.30
CA GLU A 62 8.35 4.46 -22.19
C GLU A 62 6.83 4.45 -22.32
N SER A 63 6.19 5.50 -21.86
CA SER A 63 4.74 5.66 -22.01
C SER A 63 4.41 7.07 -22.45
N GLU A 64 3.33 7.20 -23.23
CA GLU A 64 2.81 8.50 -23.65
C GLU A 64 2.29 9.32 -22.46
N ASN A 65 1.94 8.63 -21.37
CA ASN A 65 1.48 9.22 -20.12
C ASN A 65 2.62 9.19 -19.09
N ASN A 66 3.25 10.33 -18.88
CA ASN A 66 4.30 10.47 -17.88
C ASN A 66 3.66 10.51 -16.48
N VAL A 67 3.60 9.36 -15.82
CA VAL A 67 3.05 9.22 -14.45
C VAL A 67 4.14 9.18 -13.38
N GLU A 68 5.41 9.34 -13.75
CA GLU A 68 6.57 9.19 -12.86
C GLU A 68 6.48 10.10 -11.63
N ASP A 69 6.01 11.33 -11.85
CA ASP A 69 5.97 12.37 -10.82
C ASP A 69 4.61 12.48 -10.11
N ARG A 70 3.64 11.60 -10.44
CA ARG A 70 2.34 11.62 -9.77
C ARG A 70 2.34 10.74 -8.53
N ASP A 71 1.74 11.27 -7.47
CA ASP A 71 1.43 10.48 -6.28
C ASP A 71 0.05 9.83 -6.43
N MET A 72 -0.03 8.59 -6.00
CA MET A 72 -1.31 7.91 -5.79
C MET A 72 -1.68 7.94 -4.30
N LEU A 73 -2.97 7.91 -4.02
CA LEU A 73 -3.50 7.74 -2.68
C LEU A 73 -3.58 6.26 -2.34
N LEU A 74 -3.26 5.91 -1.11
CA LEU A 74 -3.26 4.53 -0.65
C LEU A 74 -4.42 4.25 0.30
N GLU A 75 -5.12 3.16 0.05
CA GLU A 75 -6.15 2.65 0.96
C GLU A 75 -5.74 1.27 1.49
N PRO A 76 -5.81 1.06 2.82
CA PRO A 76 -5.41 -0.20 3.42
C PRO A 76 -6.45 -1.30 3.17
N ASN A 77 -5.96 -2.52 2.97
CA ASN A 77 -6.80 -3.73 2.91
C ASN A 77 -6.67 -4.49 4.23
N ILE A 78 -7.69 -4.40 5.08
CA ILE A 78 -7.68 -5.00 6.42
C ILE A 78 -7.47 -6.53 6.40
N ASN A 79 -7.87 -7.20 5.32
CA ASN A 79 -7.70 -8.64 5.19
C ASN A 79 -6.23 -9.07 5.04
N THR A 80 -5.33 -8.13 4.82
CA THR A 80 -3.88 -8.38 4.69
C THR A 80 -3.11 -8.06 5.96
N LEU A 81 -3.78 -7.55 6.98
CA LEU A 81 -3.15 -7.13 8.23
C LEU A 81 -2.63 -8.35 9.01
N CYS A 82 -1.33 -8.33 9.31
CA CYS A 82 -0.69 -9.41 10.08
C CYS A 82 0.52 -8.89 10.84
N MET A 83 0.93 -9.64 11.88
CA MET A 83 2.16 -9.36 12.62
C MET A 83 3.37 -9.83 11.83
N VAL A 84 4.48 -9.11 11.94
CA VAL A 84 5.79 -9.48 11.40
C VAL A 84 6.58 -10.18 12.51
N PRO A 85 6.68 -11.52 12.50
CA PRO A 85 7.14 -12.27 13.69
C PRO A 85 8.65 -12.18 13.95
N TRP A 86 9.44 -11.75 12.96
CA TRP A 86 10.91 -11.66 13.11
C TRP A 86 11.40 -10.29 13.59
N MET A 87 10.53 -9.34 13.81
CA MET A 87 10.90 -8.00 14.28
C MET A 87 10.94 -7.96 15.81
N GLU A 88 11.99 -7.35 16.38
CA GLU A 88 12.10 -7.15 17.82
C GLU A 88 11.06 -6.17 18.35
N ILE A 89 10.86 -5.06 17.62
CA ILE A 89 9.80 -4.10 17.90
C ILE A 89 8.49 -4.68 17.33
N PRO A 90 7.39 -4.71 18.11
CA PRO A 90 6.10 -5.19 17.59
C PRO A 90 5.67 -4.44 16.33
N THR A 91 5.76 -5.10 15.20
CA THR A 91 5.52 -4.54 13.87
C THR A 91 4.40 -5.30 13.17
N ALA A 92 3.45 -4.56 12.61
CA ALA A 92 2.44 -5.11 11.72
C ALA A 92 2.78 -4.81 10.26
N SER A 93 2.30 -5.65 9.37
CA SER A 93 2.40 -5.47 7.92
C SER A 93 0.99 -5.32 7.35
N LEU A 94 0.84 -4.42 6.41
CA LEU A 94 -0.46 -4.08 5.81
C LEU A 94 -0.26 -3.73 4.33
N ILE A 95 -1.03 -4.37 3.46
CA ILE A 95 -0.99 -4.10 2.02
C ILE A 95 -2.06 -3.05 1.69
N PHE A 96 -1.66 -2.08 0.87
CA PHE A 96 -2.48 -0.97 0.42
C PHE A 96 -2.76 -1.09 -1.08
N ASN A 97 -3.92 -0.61 -1.49
CA ASN A 97 -4.30 -0.44 -2.89
C ASN A 97 -4.12 1.02 -3.30
N GLY A 98 -3.74 1.26 -4.55
CA GLY A 98 -3.52 2.60 -5.08
C GLY A 98 -4.74 3.18 -5.80
N PHE A 99 -4.98 4.46 -5.57
CA PHE A 99 -6.07 5.22 -6.18
C PHE A 99 -5.56 6.56 -6.69
N THR A 100 -6.20 7.07 -7.74
CA THR A 100 -5.97 8.44 -8.20
C THR A 100 -6.52 9.44 -7.18
N LYS A 101 -6.15 10.71 -7.31
CA LYS A 101 -6.69 11.78 -6.46
C LYS A 101 -8.21 11.91 -6.56
N GLU A 102 -8.78 11.50 -7.66
CA GLU A 102 -10.23 11.50 -7.91
C GLU A 102 -10.94 10.28 -7.30
N GLY A 103 -10.17 9.34 -6.72
CA GLY A 103 -10.72 8.15 -6.07
C GLY A 103 -10.93 6.95 -7.00
N THR A 104 -10.37 7.00 -8.21
CA THR A 104 -10.44 5.89 -9.18
C THR A 104 -9.28 4.92 -8.95
N ALA A 105 -9.57 3.61 -8.90
CA ALA A 105 -8.54 2.58 -8.77
C ALA A 105 -7.54 2.66 -9.93
N ILE A 106 -6.25 2.49 -9.60
CA ILE A 106 -5.19 2.47 -10.62
C ILE A 106 -5.21 1.10 -11.31
N GLU A 107 -5.66 1.07 -12.55
CA GLU A 107 -5.91 -0.16 -13.32
C GLU A 107 -4.62 -0.94 -13.64
N SER A 108 -3.47 -0.29 -13.69
CA SER A 108 -2.18 -0.94 -13.93
C SER A 108 -1.56 -1.58 -12.69
N ALA A 109 -2.14 -1.35 -11.50
CA ALA A 109 -1.65 -1.95 -10.27
C ALA A 109 -1.84 -3.48 -10.29
N PRO A 110 -0.79 -4.28 -10.00
CA PRO A 110 -0.89 -5.74 -10.08
C PRO A 110 -2.03 -6.35 -9.27
N ARG A 111 -2.27 -5.85 -8.08
CA ARG A 111 -3.39 -6.30 -7.24
C ARG A 111 -4.74 -5.99 -7.88
N ARG A 112 -4.87 -4.83 -8.53
CA ARG A 112 -6.11 -4.45 -9.24
C ARG A 112 -6.37 -5.38 -10.43
N VAL A 113 -5.34 -5.70 -11.19
CA VAL A 113 -5.45 -6.66 -12.30
C VAL A 113 -5.92 -8.03 -11.80
N LEU A 114 -5.34 -8.54 -10.72
CA LEU A 114 -5.76 -9.80 -10.12
C LEU A 114 -7.21 -9.74 -9.62
N GLN A 115 -7.59 -8.67 -8.93
CA GLN A 115 -8.97 -8.48 -8.46
C GLN A 115 -9.97 -8.52 -9.62
N ASN A 116 -9.65 -7.85 -10.72
CA ASN A 116 -10.51 -7.85 -11.91
C ASN A 116 -10.69 -9.26 -12.49
N VAL A 117 -9.63 -10.07 -12.50
CA VAL A 117 -9.70 -11.46 -12.97
C VAL A 117 -10.56 -12.32 -12.03
N LEU A 118 -10.41 -12.15 -10.72
CA LEU A 118 -11.16 -12.92 -9.73
C LEU A 118 -12.66 -12.60 -9.72
N GLU A 119 -13.06 -11.44 -10.22
CA GLU A 119 -14.46 -11.00 -10.30
C GLU A 119 -15.17 -11.40 -11.61
N LEU A 120 -14.48 -12.11 -12.52
CA LEU A 120 -15.07 -12.55 -13.78
C LEU A 120 -16.10 -13.71 -13.59
#